data_bda11d02e0e9ceefcee5426f5161d228
#
_entry.id   bda11d02e0e9ceefcee5426f5161d228
#
_cell.length_a   1.000
_cell.length_b   1.000
_cell.length_c   1.000
_cell.angle_alpha   90.00
_cell.angle_beta   90.00
_cell.angle_gamma   90.00
#
_symmetry.space_group_name_H-M   'P 1'
#
loop_
_entity.id
_entity.type
_entity.pdbx_description
1 polymer ?
#
loop_
_entity_poly.entity_id
_entity_poly.type
_entity_poly.pdbx_seq_one_letter_code
_entity_poly.pdbx_strand_id
1 'polypeptide(L)'
;MYGVRLLECLPKMRTVILSSDAARIAEVELGITKKAIHSKADAHFENDDLFSPLASGSVRFDAMAIVPCSTSTMSKISCGIADNLITRIASVALKERRKLVMLIRETPLSSIHLSNMERLVVAGATVMPASPAFYPKPRSVEDMVDFVVGRVLDELSIENDLYKRWDGKKPRLTGSRGSRRTRR
;
A
#
# COMPACT_ATOMS: atom_id res chain seq x y z
N MET A 1 6.99 -9.97 -3.13
CA MET A 1 6.83 -10.20 -1.68
C MET A 1 5.72 -9.33 -1.06
N TYR A 2 5.76 -7.99 -1.06
CA TYR A 2 4.75 -7.10 -0.43
C TYR A 2 3.30 -7.40 -0.84
N GLY A 3 3.02 -7.57 -2.14
CA GLY A 3 1.65 -7.82 -2.62
C GLY A 3 1.07 -9.15 -2.17
N VAL A 4 1.88 -10.21 -2.14
CA VAL A 4 1.45 -11.54 -1.64
C VAL A 4 1.17 -11.45 -0.15
N ARG A 5 2.05 -10.82 0.62
CA ARG A 5 1.86 -10.66 2.06
C ARG A 5 0.64 -9.79 2.39
N LEU A 6 0.42 -8.69 1.66
CA LEU A 6 -0.79 -7.89 1.81
C LEU A 6 -2.04 -8.73 1.56
N LEU A 7 -2.08 -9.50 0.47
CA LEU A 7 -3.22 -10.33 0.13
C LEU A 7 -3.56 -11.35 1.24
N GLU A 8 -2.54 -11.88 1.94
CA GLU A 8 -2.71 -12.78 3.08
C GLU A 8 -3.31 -12.09 4.31
N CYS A 9 -3.03 -10.79 4.48
CA CYS A 9 -3.48 -10.01 5.63
C CYS A 9 -4.83 -9.30 5.41
N LEU A 10 -5.32 -9.21 4.16
CA LEU A 10 -6.60 -8.60 3.87
C LEU A 10 -7.76 -9.43 4.42
N PRO A 11 -8.85 -8.78 4.90
CA PRO A 11 -10.08 -9.47 5.28
C PRO A 11 -10.73 -10.17 4.08
N LYS A 12 -11.79 -10.93 4.30
CA LYS A 12 -12.58 -11.56 3.22
C LYS A 12 -13.17 -10.51 2.26
N MET A 13 -13.61 -10.99 1.09
CA MET A 13 -14.11 -10.20 -0.06
C MET A 13 -12.99 -9.42 -0.78
N ARG A 14 -11.77 -9.97 -0.76
CA ARG A 14 -10.63 -9.45 -1.50
C ARG A 14 -10.63 -9.91 -2.94
N THR A 15 -10.41 -8.97 -3.83
CA THR A 15 -10.23 -9.23 -5.26
C THR A 15 -8.78 -8.96 -5.65
N VAL A 16 -8.18 -9.83 -6.45
CA VAL A 16 -6.82 -9.66 -6.97
C VAL A 16 -6.84 -9.51 -8.49
N ILE A 17 -6.01 -8.59 -8.98
CA ILE A 17 -5.70 -8.41 -10.40
C ILE A 17 -4.18 -8.38 -10.53
N LEU A 18 -3.65 -9.23 -11.39
CA LEU A 18 -2.21 -9.31 -11.65
C LEU A 18 -1.91 -8.86 -13.08
N SER A 19 -0.95 -7.93 -13.23
CA SER A 19 -0.35 -7.73 -14.54
C SER A 19 0.50 -8.95 -14.93
N SER A 20 0.73 -9.16 -16.24
CA SER A 20 1.62 -10.22 -16.74
C SER A 20 3.01 -10.16 -16.11
N ASP A 21 3.57 -8.94 -15.99
CA ASP A 21 4.87 -8.72 -15.37
C ASP A 21 4.87 -9.06 -13.88
N ALA A 22 3.81 -8.68 -13.14
CA ALA A 22 3.70 -9.01 -11.72
C ALA A 22 3.63 -10.52 -11.49
N ALA A 23 2.90 -11.25 -12.34
CA ALA A 23 2.82 -12.71 -12.27
C ALA A 23 4.19 -13.35 -12.55
N ARG A 24 4.89 -12.89 -13.59
CA ARG A 24 6.24 -13.38 -13.94
C ARG A 24 7.27 -13.08 -12.85
N ILE A 25 7.24 -11.87 -12.28
CA ILE A 25 8.14 -11.50 -11.17
C ILE A 25 7.87 -12.37 -9.95
N ALA A 26 6.60 -12.63 -9.60
CA ALA A 26 6.26 -13.48 -8.48
C ALA A 26 6.78 -14.92 -8.65
N GLU A 27 6.72 -15.45 -9.87
CA GLU A 27 7.24 -16.77 -10.17
C GLU A 27 8.78 -16.82 -10.09
N VAL A 28 9.47 -15.81 -10.63
CA VAL A 28 10.95 -15.75 -10.63
C VAL A 28 11.51 -15.45 -9.24
N GLU A 29 10.95 -14.49 -8.51
CA GLU A 29 11.50 -14.04 -7.23
C GLU A 29 11.03 -14.91 -6.04
N LEU A 30 9.82 -15.48 -6.10
CA LEU A 30 9.19 -16.16 -4.96
C LEU A 30 8.86 -17.63 -5.23
N GLY A 31 8.98 -18.10 -6.49
CA GLY A 31 8.52 -19.43 -6.87
C GLY A 31 6.99 -19.62 -6.78
N ILE A 32 6.22 -18.51 -6.78
CA ILE A 32 4.76 -18.54 -6.59
C ILE A 32 4.07 -18.32 -7.95
N THR A 33 3.28 -19.29 -8.40
CA THR A 33 2.55 -19.18 -9.66
C THR A 33 1.36 -18.22 -9.56
N LYS A 34 0.93 -17.65 -10.69
CA LYS A 34 -0.29 -16.84 -10.81
C LYS A 34 -1.50 -17.54 -10.19
N LYS A 35 -1.68 -18.86 -10.47
CA LYS A 35 -2.78 -19.67 -9.92
C LYS A 35 -2.74 -19.72 -8.40
N ALA A 36 -1.56 -19.88 -7.80
CA ALA A 36 -1.40 -19.89 -6.34
C ALA A 36 -1.71 -18.53 -5.71
N ILE A 37 -1.44 -17.41 -6.40
CA ILE A 37 -1.85 -16.08 -5.92
C ILE A 37 -3.37 -15.92 -6.03
N HIS A 38 -3.97 -16.30 -7.16
CA HIS A 38 -5.42 -16.25 -7.35
C HIS A 38 -6.19 -17.04 -6.29
N SER A 39 -5.68 -18.22 -5.89
CA SER A 39 -6.33 -19.05 -4.84
C SER A 39 -6.30 -18.43 -3.43
N LYS A 40 -5.51 -17.38 -3.20
CA LYS A 40 -5.49 -16.63 -1.93
C LYS A 40 -6.53 -15.51 -1.88
N ALA A 41 -7.20 -15.20 -2.99
CA ALA A 41 -8.25 -14.18 -3.09
C ALA A 41 -9.64 -14.82 -3.21
N ASP A 42 -10.68 -14.06 -2.89
CA ASP A 42 -12.08 -14.51 -3.01
C ASP A 42 -12.58 -14.33 -4.45
N ALA A 43 -11.98 -13.41 -5.21
CA ALA A 43 -12.21 -13.21 -6.64
C ALA A 43 -10.93 -12.76 -7.35
N HIS A 44 -10.85 -12.97 -8.65
CA HIS A 44 -9.80 -12.45 -9.50
C HIS A 44 -10.33 -12.07 -10.89
N PHE A 45 -9.68 -11.11 -11.52
CA PHE A 45 -9.93 -10.70 -12.89
C PHE A 45 -8.61 -10.60 -13.66
N GLU A 46 -8.68 -10.77 -14.97
CA GLU A 46 -7.54 -10.54 -15.85
C GLU A 46 -7.33 -9.04 -16.05
N ASN A 47 -6.06 -8.61 -16.19
CA ASN A 47 -5.74 -7.19 -16.29
C ASN A 47 -6.13 -6.55 -17.65
N ASP A 48 -6.40 -7.35 -18.66
CA ASP A 48 -6.89 -6.94 -19.99
C ASP A 48 -8.41 -6.96 -20.10
N ASP A 49 -9.13 -7.46 -19.08
CA ASP A 49 -10.60 -7.53 -19.06
C ASP A 49 -11.23 -6.19 -18.66
N LEU A 50 -11.36 -5.28 -19.61
CA LEU A 50 -12.05 -4.00 -19.41
C LEU A 50 -13.59 -4.10 -19.32
N PHE A 51 -14.16 -5.29 -19.53
CA PHE A 51 -15.58 -5.57 -19.31
C PHE A 51 -15.87 -6.04 -17.88
N SER A 52 -14.84 -6.20 -17.04
CA SER A 52 -15.03 -6.47 -15.63
C SER A 52 -15.97 -5.42 -14.97
N PRO A 53 -16.86 -5.87 -14.06
CA PRO A 53 -17.73 -4.95 -13.32
C PRO A 53 -16.95 -3.84 -12.60
N LEU A 54 -15.74 -4.11 -12.13
CA LEU A 54 -14.88 -3.14 -11.44
C LEU A 54 -14.40 -1.99 -12.32
N ALA A 55 -14.50 -2.10 -13.66
CA ALA A 55 -14.20 -1.02 -14.60
C ALA A 55 -15.25 0.12 -14.56
N SER A 56 -16.40 -0.11 -13.91
CA SER A 56 -17.49 0.86 -13.76
C SER A 56 -17.51 1.52 -12.39
N GLY A 57 -17.72 2.83 -12.36
CA GLY A 57 -17.91 3.59 -11.11
C GLY A 57 -19.18 3.24 -10.34
N SER A 58 -20.18 2.62 -10.99
CA SER A 58 -21.43 2.17 -10.36
C SER A 58 -21.21 0.95 -9.43
N VAL A 59 -20.19 0.15 -9.67
CA VAL A 59 -19.84 -0.97 -8.79
C VAL A 59 -19.03 -0.45 -7.62
N ARG A 60 -19.50 -0.73 -6.41
CA ARG A 60 -18.85 -0.24 -5.18
C ARG A 60 -17.72 -1.18 -4.75
N PHE A 61 -16.63 -0.60 -4.32
CA PHE A 61 -15.54 -1.23 -3.56
C PHE A 61 -15.01 -0.22 -2.53
N ASP A 62 -14.50 -0.68 -1.40
CA ASP A 62 -14.10 0.19 -0.29
C ASP A 62 -12.77 0.88 -0.55
N ALA A 63 -11.81 0.15 -1.11
CA ALA A 63 -10.46 0.64 -1.37
C ALA A 63 -9.77 -0.14 -2.48
N MET A 64 -8.74 0.47 -3.06
CA MET A 64 -7.82 -0.17 -3.99
C MET A 64 -6.39 0.02 -3.49
N ALA A 65 -5.60 -1.06 -3.50
CA ALA A 65 -4.16 -1.01 -3.27
C ALA A 65 -3.39 -1.56 -4.47
N ILE A 66 -2.37 -0.84 -4.93
CA ILE A 66 -1.45 -1.30 -5.98
C ILE A 66 -0.11 -1.58 -5.31
N VAL A 67 0.22 -2.87 -5.10
CA VAL A 67 1.33 -3.29 -4.24
C VAL A 67 2.12 -4.45 -4.86
N PRO A 68 3.37 -4.23 -5.31
CA PRO A 68 3.96 -2.91 -5.55
C PRO A 68 3.37 -2.25 -6.80
N CYS A 69 3.47 -0.93 -6.86
CA CYS A 69 3.13 -0.17 -8.04
C CYS A 69 4.41 0.20 -8.82
N SER A 70 4.49 -0.20 -10.08
CA SER A 70 5.58 0.22 -10.97
C SER A 70 5.48 1.71 -11.32
N THR A 71 6.63 2.33 -11.60
CA THR A 71 6.67 3.73 -12.08
C THR A 71 5.90 3.91 -13.38
N SER A 72 5.86 2.90 -14.25
CA SER A 72 5.04 2.92 -15.48
C SER A 72 3.55 2.99 -15.16
N THR A 73 3.04 2.13 -14.26
CA THR A 73 1.63 2.16 -13.82
C THR A 73 1.30 3.48 -13.14
N MET A 74 2.16 3.96 -12.24
CA MET A 74 2.04 5.25 -11.59
C MET A 74 1.92 6.40 -12.60
N SER A 75 2.81 6.42 -13.60
CA SER A 75 2.82 7.45 -14.64
C SER A 75 1.55 7.43 -15.48
N LYS A 76 1.06 6.23 -15.87
CA LYS A 76 -0.21 6.09 -16.59
C LYS A 76 -1.36 6.69 -15.79
N ILE A 77 -1.51 6.32 -14.51
CA ILE A 77 -2.60 6.80 -13.65
C ILE A 77 -2.50 8.32 -13.48
N SER A 78 -1.29 8.88 -13.25
CA SER A 78 -1.07 10.33 -13.09
C SER A 78 -1.44 11.15 -14.33
N CYS A 79 -1.37 10.53 -15.51
CA CYS A 79 -1.75 11.12 -16.80
C CYS A 79 -3.19 10.77 -17.22
N GLY A 80 -3.97 10.07 -16.40
CA GLY A 80 -5.34 9.67 -16.73
C GLY A 80 -5.45 8.55 -17.77
N ILE A 81 -4.36 7.82 -18.04
CA ILE A 81 -4.35 6.70 -18.99
C ILE A 81 -4.92 5.46 -18.30
N ALA A 82 -5.99 4.90 -18.85
CA ALA A 82 -6.75 3.77 -18.33
C ALA A 82 -6.84 2.65 -19.38
N ASP A 83 -5.70 2.12 -19.81
CA ASP A 83 -5.53 1.18 -20.91
C ASP A 83 -5.60 -0.30 -20.49
N ASN A 84 -5.72 -0.57 -19.19
CA ASN A 84 -5.91 -1.89 -18.61
C ASN A 84 -6.77 -1.81 -17.34
N LEU A 85 -7.18 -2.96 -16.81
CA LEU A 85 -8.12 -2.99 -15.69
C LEU A 85 -7.56 -2.33 -14.42
N ILE A 86 -6.28 -2.51 -14.09
CA ILE A 86 -5.64 -1.88 -12.93
C ILE A 86 -5.72 -0.36 -13.05
N THR A 87 -5.30 0.22 -14.17
CA THR A 87 -5.31 1.68 -14.40
C THR A 87 -6.75 2.21 -14.51
N ARG A 88 -7.67 1.41 -15.06
CA ARG A 88 -9.09 1.76 -15.12
C ARG A 88 -9.72 1.84 -13.73
N ILE A 89 -9.52 0.84 -12.88
CA ILE A 89 -10.05 0.85 -11.50
C ILE A 89 -9.43 1.99 -10.69
N ALA A 90 -8.13 2.26 -10.86
CA ALA A 90 -7.47 3.41 -10.21
C ALA A 90 -8.11 4.75 -10.62
N SER A 91 -8.41 4.93 -11.92
CA SER A 91 -9.16 6.10 -12.42
C SER A 91 -10.57 6.19 -11.82
N VAL A 92 -11.25 5.03 -11.67
CA VAL A 92 -12.55 4.97 -10.98
C VAL A 92 -12.40 5.35 -9.52
N ALA A 93 -11.38 4.82 -8.81
CA ALA A 93 -11.14 5.15 -7.41
C ALA A 93 -10.96 6.66 -7.20
N LEU A 94 -10.13 7.29 -8.01
CA LEU A 94 -9.88 8.74 -7.93
C LEU A 94 -11.15 9.56 -8.19
N LYS A 95 -11.88 9.30 -9.28
CA LYS A 95 -13.08 10.07 -9.62
C LYS A 95 -14.23 9.88 -8.65
N GLU A 96 -14.36 8.71 -8.05
CA GLU A 96 -15.40 8.39 -7.05
C GLU A 96 -14.91 8.69 -5.61
N ARG A 97 -13.72 9.27 -5.46
CA ARG A 97 -13.09 9.60 -4.16
C ARG A 97 -12.99 8.41 -3.21
N ARG A 98 -12.69 7.22 -3.76
CA ARG A 98 -12.41 6.00 -3.00
C ARG A 98 -10.94 5.96 -2.65
N LYS A 99 -10.60 5.26 -1.57
CA LYS A 99 -9.20 5.09 -1.17
C LYS A 99 -8.39 4.40 -2.25
N LEU A 100 -7.30 5.03 -2.66
CA LEU A 100 -6.29 4.45 -3.56
C LEU A 100 -4.93 4.55 -2.88
N VAL A 101 -4.35 3.39 -2.54
CA VAL A 101 -3.01 3.28 -1.95
C VAL A 101 -2.06 2.71 -2.98
N MET A 102 -0.94 3.39 -3.20
CA MET A 102 0.06 2.99 -4.19
C MET A 102 1.41 2.82 -3.50
N LEU A 103 1.91 1.57 -3.39
CA LEU A 103 3.22 1.27 -2.81
C LEU A 103 4.29 1.29 -3.89
N ILE A 104 5.07 2.36 -3.97
CA ILE A 104 6.13 2.55 -4.96
C ILE A 104 7.41 1.88 -4.47
N ARG A 105 8.01 1.01 -5.31
CA ARG A 105 9.30 0.40 -5.06
C ARG A 105 10.26 0.75 -6.21
N GLU A 106 10.91 1.89 -6.07
CA GLU A 106 11.83 2.43 -7.07
C GLU A 106 12.96 3.22 -6.43
N THR A 107 14.17 3.11 -6.96
CA THR A 107 15.34 3.89 -6.58
C THR A 107 16.40 3.90 -7.69
N PRO A 108 17.05 5.07 -8.02
CA PRO A 108 16.70 6.41 -7.59
C PRO A 108 15.41 6.92 -8.25
N LEU A 109 14.83 8.00 -7.73
CA LEU A 109 13.68 8.66 -8.33
C LEU A 109 14.13 9.80 -9.25
N SER A 110 13.53 9.87 -10.45
CA SER A 110 13.68 11.02 -11.36
C SER A 110 12.71 12.14 -11.01
N SER A 111 12.96 13.36 -11.54
CA SER A 111 12.02 14.48 -11.42
C SER A 111 10.63 14.15 -12.01
N ILE A 112 10.57 13.34 -13.06
CA ILE A 112 9.31 12.85 -13.65
C ILE A 112 8.54 11.99 -12.65
N HIS A 113 9.23 11.08 -11.95
CA HIS A 113 8.58 10.24 -10.91
C HIS A 113 8.02 11.12 -9.78
N LEU A 114 8.80 12.10 -9.29
CA LEU A 114 8.37 13.01 -8.22
C LEU A 114 7.16 13.84 -8.63
N SER A 115 7.15 14.41 -9.85
CA SER A 115 6.01 15.14 -10.38
C SER A 115 4.75 14.29 -10.52
N ASN A 116 4.91 13.02 -10.94
CA ASN A 116 3.79 12.10 -11.04
C ASN A 116 3.22 11.72 -9.65
N MET A 117 4.10 11.52 -8.66
CA MET A 117 3.68 11.27 -7.26
C MET A 117 2.90 12.47 -6.72
N GLU A 118 3.39 13.70 -6.91
CA GLU A 118 2.72 14.93 -6.49
C GLU A 118 1.31 15.03 -7.09
N ARG A 119 1.17 14.83 -8.41
CA ARG A 119 -0.13 14.86 -9.08
C ARG A 119 -1.11 13.86 -8.48
N LEU A 120 -0.64 12.64 -8.18
CA LEU A 120 -1.47 11.60 -7.60
C LEU A 120 -1.90 11.92 -6.17
N VAL A 121 -1.00 12.49 -5.35
CA VAL A 121 -1.32 12.94 -3.99
C VAL A 121 -2.35 14.07 -4.04
N VAL A 122 -2.18 15.05 -4.92
CA VAL A 122 -3.16 16.14 -5.14
C VAL A 122 -4.50 15.59 -5.60
N ALA A 123 -4.51 14.53 -6.44
CA ALA A 123 -5.73 13.86 -6.89
C ALA A 123 -6.39 13.00 -5.80
N GLY A 124 -5.76 12.81 -4.62
CA GLY A 124 -6.32 12.09 -3.48
C GLY A 124 -5.82 10.66 -3.30
N ALA A 125 -4.79 10.22 -4.04
CA ALA A 125 -4.16 8.93 -3.79
C ALA A 125 -3.17 9.02 -2.61
N THR A 126 -3.05 7.95 -1.84
CA THR A 126 -1.94 7.77 -0.90
C THR A 126 -0.76 7.13 -1.64
N VAL A 127 0.33 7.87 -1.81
CA VAL A 127 1.55 7.39 -2.44
C VAL A 127 2.57 7.08 -1.36
N MET A 128 2.99 5.82 -1.26
CA MET A 128 3.90 5.31 -0.24
C MET A 128 5.17 4.75 -0.89
N PRO A 129 6.36 5.23 -0.55
CA PRO A 129 7.59 4.50 -0.82
C PRO A 129 7.65 3.19 -0.01
N ALA A 130 8.18 2.12 -0.59
CA ALA A 130 8.43 0.86 0.12
C ALA A 130 9.66 1.00 1.04
N SER A 131 9.52 1.82 2.09
CA SER A 131 10.60 2.19 3.00
C SER A 131 10.32 1.66 4.41
N PRO A 132 10.90 0.51 4.79
CA PRO A 132 10.75 -0.02 6.14
C PRO A 132 11.48 0.85 7.16
N ALA A 133 10.92 0.95 8.37
CA ALA A 133 11.58 1.64 9.48
C ALA A 133 12.39 0.64 10.35
N PHE A 134 13.40 1.16 11.05
CA PHE A 134 14.27 0.35 11.90
C PHE A 134 13.98 0.48 13.41
N TYR A 135 13.11 1.41 13.82
CA TYR A 135 12.74 1.55 15.23
C TYR A 135 12.05 0.32 15.83
N PRO A 136 11.31 -0.52 15.05
CA PRO A 136 10.75 -1.77 15.56
C PRO A 136 11.82 -2.83 15.85
N LYS A 137 13.08 -2.59 15.42
CA LYS A 137 14.24 -3.50 15.51
C LYS A 137 13.98 -4.81 14.75
N PRO A 138 13.74 -4.74 13.41
CA PRO A 138 13.49 -5.92 12.59
C PRO A 138 14.66 -6.91 12.71
N ARG A 139 14.35 -8.20 12.76
CA ARG A 139 15.33 -9.30 12.86
C ARG A 139 15.41 -10.12 11.58
N SER A 140 14.46 -9.95 10.69
CA SER A 140 14.36 -10.66 9.42
C SER A 140 13.89 -9.73 8.30
N VAL A 141 13.94 -10.21 7.06
CA VAL A 141 13.36 -9.54 5.89
C VAL A 141 11.83 -9.51 6.02
N GLU A 142 11.24 -10.55 6.57
CA GLU A 142 9.80 -10.66 6.81
C GLU A 142 9.31 -9.55 7.75
N ASP A 143 10.05 -9.23 8.82
CA ASP A 143 9.73 -8.11 9.72
C ASP A 143 9.71 -6.77 8.98
N MET A 144 10.63 -6.58 8.01
CA MET A 144 10.66 -5.37 7.18
C MET A 144 9.46 -5.33 6.22
N VAL A 145 9.09 -6.48 5.66
CA VAL A 145 7.90 -6.61 4.79
C VAL A 145 6.64 -6.35 5.60
N ASP A 146 6.52 -6.93 6.78
CA ASP A 146 5.38 -6.76 7.68
C ASP A 146 5.22 -5.31 8.13
N PHE A 147 6.32 -4.58 8.38
CA PHE A 147 6.25 -3.16 8.65
C PHE A 147 5.59 -2.39 7.50
N VAL A 148 6.06 -2.60 6.27
CA VAL A 148 5.53 -1.87 5.10
C VAL A 148 4.08 -2.27 4.81
N VAL A 149 3.76 -3.57 4.88
CA VAL A 149 2.40 -4.08 4.68
C VAL A 149 1.46 -3.57 5.76
N GLY A 150 1.88 -3.55 7.03
CA GLY A 150 1.11 -2.99 8.13
C GLY A 150 0.78 -1.52 7.90
N ARG A 151 1.74 -0.73 7.37
CA ARG A 151 1.49 0.66 7.00
C ARG A 151 0.48 0.79 5.84
N VAL A 152 0.52 -0.11 4.84
CA VAL A 152 -0.50 -0.16 3.78
C VAL A 152 -1.87 -0.47 4.37
N LEU A 153 -1.97 -1.43 5.30
CA LEU A 153 -3.22 -1.77 5.99
C LEU A 153 -3.77 -0.59 6.80
N ASP A 154 -2.89 0.17 7.49
CA ASP A 154 -3.29 1.38 8.21
C ASP A 154 -3.96 2.40 7.27
N GLU A 155 -3.37 2.65 6.09
CA GLU A 155 -3.92 3.56 5.08
C GLU A 155 -5.25 3.04 4.49
N LEU A 156 -5.42 1.72 4.43
CA LEU A 156 -6.69 1.08 4.05
C LEU A 156 -7.72 1.10 5.20
N SER A 157 -7.36 1.56 6.40
CA SER A 157 -8.18 1.52 7.64
C SER A 157 -8.51 0.09 8.07
N ILE A 158 -7.57 -0.83 7.89
CA ILE A 158 -7.65 -2.22 8.34
C ILE A 158 -6.77 -2.36 9.58
N GLU A 159 -7.37 -2.75 10.70
CA GLU A 159 -6.64 -3.01 11.95
C GLU A 159 -5.62 -4.15 11.75
N ASN A 160 -4.41 -3.94 12.26
CA ASN A 160 -3.34 -4.91 12.18
C ASN A 160 -2.33 -4.72 13.33
N ASP A 161 -1.59 -5.78 13.61
CA ASP A 161 -0.50 -5.85 14.61
C ASP A 161 0.82 -6.34 13.99
N LEU A 162 0.97 -6.20 12.66
CA LEU A 162 2.12 -6.70 11.91
C LEU A 162 3.45 -6.07 12.34
N TYR A 163 3.43 -4.91 12.97
CA TYR A 163 4.64 -4.25 13.44
C TYR A 163 4.44 -3.54 14.77
N LYS A 164 5.51 -3.42 15.54
CA LYS A 164 5.49 -2.65 16.77
C LYS A 164 5.32 -1.15 16.44
N ARG A 165 4.22 -0.56 16.89
CA ARG A 165 3.97 0.87 16.73
C ARG A 165 4.93 1.69 17.60
N TRP A 166 5.25 2.89 17.14
CA TRP A 166 6.06 3.83 17.92
C TRP A 166 5.24 4.31 19.13
N ASP A 167 5.71 3.97 20.34
CA ASP A 167 5.07 4.33 21.62
C ASP A 167 5.63 5.62 22.24
N GLY A 168 6.71 6.17 21.66
CA GLY A 168 7.45 7.30 22.23
C GLY A 168 8.09 6.93 23.58
N LYS A 169 9.12 7.66 24.00
CA LYS A 169 9.49 7.72 25.41
C LYS A 169 8.67 8.86 26.01
N LYS A 170 7.75 8.58 26.93
CA LYS A 170 7.11 9.64 27.72
C LYS A 170 8.20 10.55 28.28
N PRO A 171 8.14 11.88 28.09
CA PRO A 171 9.14 12.77 28.65
C PRO A 171 9.17 12.55 30.16
N ARG A 172 10.36 12.35 30.72
CA ARG A 172 10.53 12.37 32.17
C ARG A 172 10.16 13.77 32.62
N LEU A 173 9.08 13.93 33.37
CA LEU A 173 8.78 15.19 34.04
C LEU A 173 9.93 15.43 35.02
N THR A 174 10.87 16.30 34.63
CA THR A 174 11.96 16.72 35.51
C THR A 174 11.38 17.58 36.60
N GLY A 175 11.24 16.99 37.83
CA GLY A 175 11.24 17.69 39.10
C GLY A 175 10.04 18.57 39.40
N SER A 176 9.16 18.07 40.26
CA SER A 176 8.56 18.96 41.29
C SER A 176 9.71 19.47 42.16
N ARG A 177 10.14 20.73 41.99
CA ARG A 177 10.97 21.41 42.96
C ARG A 177 10.19 21.42 44.28
N GLY A 178 10.70 20.64 45.23
CA GLY A 178 10.20 20.64 46.60
C GLY A 178 10.19 22.06 47.15
N SER A 179 9.03 22.55 47.47
CA SER A 179 8.82 23.75 48.25
C SER A 179 9.53 23.55 49.61
N ARG A 180 10.70 24.15 49.78
CA ARG A 180 11.30 24.34 51.10
C ARG A 180 10.38 25.27 51.87
N ARG A 181 9.52 24.72 52.75
CA ARG A 181 8.91 25.45 53.82
C ARG A 181 10.00 25.89 54.80
N THR A 182 10.40 27.14 54.76
CA THR A 182 11.08 27.83 55.85
C THR A 182 10.07 28.05 56.97
N ARG A 183 10.26 27.31 58.08
CA ARG A 183 9.64 27.67 59.33
C ARG A 183 10.40 28.88 59.92
N ARG A 184 9.69 29.91 60.25
CA ARG A 184 9.95 30.84 61.38
C ARG A 184 8.80 30.72 62.34
#